data_fd2507a48adb65818a4726b89e27d130
#
_entry.id   fd2507a48adb65818a4726b89e27d130
#
_cell.length_a   1.000
_cell.length_b   1.000
_cell.length_c   1.000
_cell.angle_alpha   90.00
_cell.angle_beta   90.00
_cell.angle_gamma   90.00
#
_symmetry.space_group_name_H-M   'P 1'
#
loop_
_entity.id
_entity.type
_entity.pdbx_description
1 polymer ?
#
loop_
_entity_poly.entity_id
_entity_poly.type
_entity_poly.pdbx_seq_one_letter_code
_entity_poly.pdbx_strand_id
1 'polypeptide(L)'
;LMGVHVLKTMEDGIFIRELAKQPEIKNVTIVGGGYIGIECVEAFLHLGKKVRLIEAADRILTPFDEELSGLAQEELLAHGVELCLNEKVVKFSGTDYVQEVETDKGRYQAELVIIAVGVKPSTEFLNGTNIKLAKNGAIMVNRRLETSIPDVYAAGDCCLVYHRETGKDAFLALGTVANKCGRLAGANICGAGQEFTGALGSAAIKVLNLEMGRTGLGEKQAEQFGYSYRTIIIRAYDHPAYYPNPTPITIKLIYERGSRRILGAQACGNKGAVMRIDIFAVAIHNGMTTQELGMTDLVYAPPFAGVWDAVQIACNAAK
;
A
#
# COMPACT_ATOMS: atom_id res chain seq x y z
N LEU A 1 -2.89 16.42 24.75
CA LEU A 1 -1.70 17.22 24.41
C LEU A 1 -1.86 17.80 23.03
N MET A 2 -1.67 19.12 22.87
CA MET A 2 -1.55 19.74 21.56
C MET A 2 -0.28 19.26 20.86
N GLY A 3 -0.29 19.26 19.52
CA GLY A 3 0.84 18.76 18.74
C GLY A 3 0.83 17.24 18.48
N VAL A 4 -0.16 16.50 18.98
CA VAL A 4 -0.39 15.08 18.62
C VAL A 4 -1.65 14.98 17.76
N HIS A 5 -1.50 14.56 16.50
CA HIS A 5 -2.57 14.59 15.51
C HIS A 5 -2.67 13.27 14.74
N VAL A 6 -3.85 13.03 14.20
CA VAL A 6 -4.10 12.04 13.15
C VAL A 6 -4.31 12.78 11.82
N LEU A 7 -4.05 12.13 10.71
CA LEU A 7 -4.34 12.65 9.38
C LEU A 7 -5.44 11.79 8.74
N LYS A 8 -6.67 12.31 8.72
CA LYS A 8 -7.83 11.60 8.17
C LYS A 8 -8.62 12.44 7.18
N THR A 9 -8.77 13.74 7.44
CA THR A 9 -9.54 14.66 6.60
C THR A 9 -8.63 15.69 5.93
N MET A 10 -9.19 16.42 4.96
CA MET A 10 -8.48 17.52 4.33
C MET A 10 -8.22 18.66 5.36
N GLU A 11 -9.15 18.89 6.27
CA GLU A 11 -9.03 19.87 7.35
C GLU A 11 -7.87 19.53 8.27
N ASP A 12 -7.70 18.24 8.65
CA ASP A 12 -6.53 17.78 9.41
C ASP A 12 -5.24 18.12 8.65
N GLY A 13 -5.19 17.83 7.36
CA GLY A 13 -4.02 18.09 6.52
C GLY A 13 -3.69 19.59 6.44
N ILE A 14 -4.68 20.45 6.26
CA ILE A 14 -4.51 21.91 6.24
C ILE A 14 -3.97 22.37 7.60
N PHE A 15 -4.60 21.96 8.68
CA PHE A 15 -4.20 22.34 10.03
C PHE A 15 -2.76 21.90 10.35
N ILE A 16 -2.43 20.63 10.11
CA ILE A 16 -1.08 20.06 10.35
C ILE A 16 -0.03 20.80 9.53
N ARG A 17 -0.32 21.11 8.26
CA ARG A 17 0.58 21.88 7.39
C ARG A 17 0.86 23.28 7.92
N GLU A 18 -0.17 24.01 8.39
CA GLU A 18 0.02 25.35 8.94
C GLU A 18 0.76 25.30 10.28
N LEU A 19 0.48 24.32 11.13
CA LEU A 19 1.22 24.09 12.37
C LEU A 19 2.70 23.80 12.07
N ALA A 20 2.98 22.94 11.11
CA ALA A 20 4.36 22.57 10.74
C ALA A 20 5.19 23.72 10.18
N LYS A 21 4.58 24.80 9.68
CA LYS A 21 5.31 26.00 9.22
C LYS A 21 5.86 26.84 10.35
N GLN A 22 5.37 26.65 11.57
CA GLN A 22 5.85 27.41 12.74
C GLN A 22 7.33 27.14 12.99
N PRO A 23 8.15 28.18 13.31
CA PRO A 23 9.59 28.02 13.49
C PRO A 23 9.97 27.13 14.68
N GLU A 24 9.09 27.00 15.66
CA GLU A 24 9.25 26.19 16.87
C GLU A 24 9.19 24.69 16.55
N ILE A 25 8.45 24.30 15.51
CA ILE A 25 8.34 22.91 15.09
C ILE A 25 9.56 22.53 14.25
N LYS A 26 10.48 21.79 14.84
CA LYS A 26 11.73 21.34 14.21
C LYS A 26 11.79 19.82 14.04
N ASN A 27 11.36 19.08 15.06
CA ASN A 27 11.41 17.62 15.11
C ASN A 27 9.97 17.08 15.01
N VAL A 28 9.71 16.34 13.95
CA VAL A 28 8.42 15.69 13.70
C VAL A 28 8.59 14.19 13.88
N THR A 29 7.77 13.59 14.72
CA THR A 29 7.72 12.14 14.89
C THR A 29 6.48 11.59 14.22
N ILE A 30 6.67 10.63 13.34
CA ILE A 30 5.60 9.88 12.67
C ILE A 30 5.53 8.50 13.30
N VAL A 31 4.35 8.10 13.74
CA VAL A 31 4.10 6.80 14.36
C VAL A 31 3.33 5.93 13.38
N GLY A 32 3.99 4.90 12.88
CA GLY A 32 3.48 3.96 11.88
C GLY A 32 4.11 4.14 10.50
N GLY A 33 4.73 3.07 10.00
CA GLY A 33 5.45 3.00 8.71
C GLY A 33 4.60 2.47 7.54
N GLY A 34 3.28 2.65 7.59
CA GLY A 34 2.35 2.36 6.49
C GLY A 34 2.34 3.46 5.42
N TYR A 35 1.44 3.33 4.43
CA TYR A 35 1.32 4.30 3.32
C TYR A 35 1.21 5.74 3.80
N ILE A 36 0.27 6.05 4.69
CA ILE A 36 0.04 7.40 5.21
C ILE A 36 1.27 7.94 5.95
N GLY A 37 1.92 7.09 6.77
CA GLY A 37 3.12 7.51 7.51
C GLY A 37 4.26 7.89 6.58
N ILE A 38 4.51 7.09 5.53
CA ILE A 38 5.57 7.36 4.55
C ILE A 38 5.27 8.63 3.74
N GLU A 39 4.01 8.87 3.32
CA GLU A 39 3.61 10.11 2.64
C GLU A 39 3.79 11.34 3.55
N CYS A 40 3.53 11.20 4.85
CA CYS A 40 3.81 12.24 5.83
C CYS A 40 5.32 12.51 5.94
N VAL A 41 6.19 11.48 5.91
CA VAL A 41 7.65 11.67 5.92
C VAL A 41 8.07 12.60 4.79
N GLU A 42 7.65 12.32 3.55
CA GLU A 42 7.98 13.15 2.38
C GLU A 42 7.50 14.60 2.57
N ALA A 43 6.27 14.78 3.03
CA ALA A 43 5.69 16.10 3.24
C ALA A 43 6.47 16.95 4.25
N PHE A 44 6.91 16.37 5.37
CA PHE A 44 7.66 17.10 6.39
C PHE A 44 9.13 17.32 6.01
N LEU A 45 9.76 16.41 5.27
CA LEU A 45 11.09 16.65 4.71
C LEU A 45 11.08 17.84 3.74
N HIS A 46 10.06 17.96 2.88
CA HIS A 46 9.89 19.12 1.99
C HIS A 46 9.68 20.44 2.75
N LEU A 47 9.17 20.39 3.98
CA LEU A 47 9.07 21.55 4.88
C LEU A 47 10.36 21.81 5.66
N GLY A 48 11.45 21.08 5.40
CA GLY A 48 12.74 21.23 6.06
C GLY A 48 12.76 20.75 7.51
N LYS A 49 11.85 19.85 7.90
CA LYS A 49 11.78 19.31 9.27
C LYS A 49 12.70 18.10 9.43
N LYS A 50 13.19 17.89 10.65
CA LYS A 50 13.83 16.64 11.04
C LYS A 50 12.73 15.62 11.31
N VAL A 51 12.77 14.50 10.60
CA VAL A 51 11.71 13.49 10.65
C VAL A 51 12.24 12.21 11.28
N ARG A 52 11.53 11.73 12.30
CA ARG A 52 11.67 10.39 12.88
C ARG A 52 10.43 9.59 12.54
N LEU A 53 10.64 8.36 12.09
CA LEU A 53 9.58 7.37 11.85
C LEU A 53 9.74 6.21 12.82
N ILE A 54 8.72 5.96 13.65
CA ILE A 54 8.68 4.85 14.60
C ILE A 54 7.68 3.82 14.11
N GLU A 55 8.14 2.58 13.93
CA GLU A 55 7.33 1.46 13.46
C GLU A 55 7.48 0.26 14.40
N ALA A 56 6.35 -0.30 14.83
CA ALA A 56 6.31 -1.45 15.73
C ALA A 56 6.74 -2.77 15.06
N ALA A 57 6.60 -2.85 13.74
CA ALA A 57 7.05 -3.98 12.95
C ALA A 57 8.55 -3.92 12.67
N ASP A 58 9.08 -5.03 12.17
CA ASP A 58 10.48 -5.17 11.75
C ASP A 58 10.86 -4.37 10.50
N ARG A 59 9.86 -3.85 9.79
CA ARG A 59 10.03 -3.05 8.57
C ARG A 59 8.85 -2.14 8.29
N ILE A 60 9.08 -1.12 7.49
CA ILE A 60 8.03 -0.25 6.95
C ILE A 60 7.29 -0.96 5.79
N LEU A 61 6.16 -0.39 5.37
CA LEU A 61 5.40 -0.86 4.21
C LEU A 61 5.19 -2.38 4.19
N THR A 62 4.76 -2.94 5.32
CA THR A 62 4.58 -4.39 5.53
C THR A 62 3.73 -5.12 4.46
N PRO A 63 2.86 -4.47 3.65
CA PRO A 63 2.24 -5.09 2.50
C PRO A 63 3.21 -5.46 1.37
N PHE A 64 4.40 -4.85 1.30
CA PHE A 64 5.47 -5.27 0.40
C PHE A 64 6.33 -6.35 1.05
N ASP A 65 6.94 -7.19 0.24
CA ASP A 65 7.92 -8.16 0.71
C ASP A 65 9.21 -7.46 1.14
N GLU A 66 10.03 -8.16 1.93
CA GLU A 66 11.19 -7.60 2.63
C GLU A 66 12.16 -6.86 1.71
N GLU A 67 12.45 -7.44 0.55
CA GLU A 67 13.44 -6.90 -0.39
C GLU A 67 13.01 -5.53 -0.96
N LEU A 68 11.71 -5.38 -1.24
CA LEU A 68 11.17 -4.12 -1.77
C LEU A 68 11.01 -3.07 -0.65
N SER A 69 10.56 -3.51 0.53
CA SER A 69 10.51 -2.66 1.73
C SER A 69 11.90 -2.16 2.13
N GLY A 70 12.94 -3.00 2.00
CA GLY A 70 14.35 -2.63 2.22
C GLY A 70 14.80 -1.47 1.35
N LEU A 71 14.45 -1.45 0.05
CA LEU A 71 14.77 -0.34 -0.85
C LEU A 71 14.13 0.99 -0.38
N ALA A 72 12.89 0.93 0.11
CA ALA A 72 12.25 2.10 0.70
C ALA A 72 12.93 2.59 1.97
N GLN A 73 13.39 1.67 2.83
CA GLN A 73 14.14 2.03 4.05
C GLN A 73 15.48 2.69 3.71
N GLU A 74 16.20 2.14 2.74
CA GLU A 74 17.46 2.73 2.24
C GLU A 74 17.25 4.16 1.72
N GLU A 75 16.17 4.39 0.96
CA GLU A 75 15.81 5.72 0.44
C GLU A 75 15.53 6.72 1.58
N LEU A 76 14.74 6.31 2.59
CA LEU A 76 14.45 7.18 3.74
C LEU A 76 15.71 7.54 4.53
N LEU A 77 16.57 6.55 4.81
CA LEU A 77 17.83 6.74 5.52
C LEU A 77 18.78 7.68 4.75
N ALA A 78 18.87 7.53 3.41
CA ALA A 78 19.66 8.39 2.56
C ALA A 78 19.23 9.86 2.58
N HIS A 79 17.94 10.11 2.90
CA HIS A 79 17.38 11.46 3.05
C HIS A 79 17.34 11.95 4.52
N GLY A 80 18.04 11.27 5.42
CA GLY A 80 18.22 11.72 6.81
C GLY A 80 17.01 11.46 7.72
N VAL A 81 16.10 10.57 7.34
CA VAL A 81 15.02 10.11 8.23
C VAL A 81 15.61 9.22 9.32
N GLU A 82 15.28 9.50 10.57
CA GLU A 82 15.60 8.61 11.67
C GLU A 82 14.55 7.50 11.73
N LEU A 83 14.96 6.28 11.39
CA LEU A 83 14.07 5.14 11.29
C LEU A 83 14.22 4.23 12.51
N CYS A 84 13.15 4.13 13.32
CA CYS A 84 13.08 3.30 14.53
C CYS A 84 12.14 2.11 14.28
N LEU A 85 12.70 0.95 13.97
CA LEU A 85 11.96 -0.29 13.71
C LEU A 85 11.92 -1.21 14.95
N ASN A 86 10.94 -2.12 14.96
CA ASN A 86 10.67 -2.99 16.12
C ASN A 86 10.47 -2.18 17.41
N GLU A 87 9.88 -1.00 17.33
CA GLU A 87 9.79 -0.07 18.42
C GLU A 87 8.36 0.46 18.58
N LYS A 88 7.82 0.33 19.79
CA LYS A 88 6.43 0.68 20.09
C LYS A 88 6.37 1.96 20.90
N VAL A 89 5.57 2.92 20.44
CA VAL A 89 5.23 4.10 21.22
C VAL A 89 4.34 3.70 22.38
N VAL A 90 4.73 4.15 23.57
CA VAL A 90 4.05 3.87 24.84
C VAL A 90 3.29 5.11 25.32
N LYS A 91 3.88 6.30 25.16
CA LYS A 91 3.32 7.52 25.74
C LYS A 91 3.81 8.77 25.01
N PHE A 92 2.97 9.79 25.01
CA PHE A 92 3.33 11.17 24.65
C PHE A 92 3.37 12.02 25.93
N SER A 93 4.41 12.81 26.11
CA SER A 93 4.64 13.61 27.32
C SER A 93 4.87 15.08 26.97
N GLY A 94 4.47 15.97 27.89
CA GLY A 94 4.58 17.41 27.79
C GLY A 94 3.60 18.08 28.77
N THR A 95 3.58 19.40 28.83
CA THR A 95 2.60 20.16 29.61
C THR A 95 1.35 20.44 28.77
N ASP A 96 1.32 21.51 28.00
CA ASP A 96 0.22 21.84 27.08
C ASP A 96 0.47 21.24 25.69
N TYR A 97 1.72 21.26 25.22
CA TYR A 97 2.19 20.73 23.95
C TYR A 97 3.01 19.47 24.13
N VAL A 98 3.04 18.60 23.12
CA VAL A 98 3.93 17.45 23.09
C VAL A 98 5.39 17.94 23.08
N GLN A 99 6.22 17.32 23.89
CA GLN A 99 7.64 17.58 24.00
C GLN A 99 8.47 16.32 23.81
N GLU A 100 7.87 15.16 24.12
CA GLU A 100 8.57 13.89 24.09
C GLU A 100 7.64 12.74 23.68
N VAL A 101 8.19 11.82 22.90
CA VAL A 101 7.59 10.51 22.59
C VAL A 101 8.40 9.45 23.34
N GLU A 102 7.74 8.71 24.20
CA GLU A 102 8.31 7.58 24.93
C GLU A 102 7.93 6.28 24.22
N THR A 103 8.91 5.42 24.02
CA THR A 103 8.77 4.10 23.43
C THR A 103 9.23 3.02 24.38
N ASP A 104 9.10 1.77 24.00
CA ASP A 104 9.65 0.62 24.74
C ASP A 104 11.18 0.53 24.68
N LYS A 105 11.85 1.39 23.87
CA LYS A 105 13.32 1.41 23.73
C LYS A 105 13.97 2.73 24.11
N GLY A 106 13.25 3.83 24.14
CA GLY A 106 13.84 5.14 24.40
C GLY A 106 12.85 6.28 24.51
N ARG A 107 13.41 7.50 24.56
CA ARG A 107 12.65 8.75 24.61
C ARG A 107 13.20 9.71 23.58
N TYR A 108 12.31 10.39 22.88
CA TYR A 108 12.64 11.23 21.74
C TYR A 108 11.93 12.56 21.82
N GLN A 109 12.66 13.64 21.65
CA GLN A 109 12.06 14.97 21.54
C GLN A 109 11.22 15.08 20.28
N ALA A 110 10.04 15.70 20.41
CA ALA A 110 9.14 15.99 19.32
C ALA A 110 8.24 17.17 19.63
N GLU A 111 8.13 18.11 18.74
CA GLU A 111 7.19 19.24 18.83
C GLU A 111 5.89 18.95 18.05
N LEU A 112 5.91 17.96 17.15
CA LEU A 112 4.76 17.52 16.39
C LEU A 112 4.81 15.99 16.23
N VAL A 113 3.67 15.34 16.45
CA VAL A 113 3.51 13.90 16.28
C VAL A 113 2.33 13.62 15.38
N ILE A 114 2.54 12.77 14.37
CA ILE A 114 1.49 12.26 13.49
C ILE A 114 1.29 10.77 13.76
N ILE A 115 0.07 10.40 14.12
CA ILE A 115 -0.30 9.00 14.38
C ILE A 115 -0.91 8.42 13.09
N ALA A 116 -0.21 7.46 12.47
CA ALA A 116 -0.55 6.79 11.21
C ALA A 116 -0.53 5.27 11.34
N VAL A 117 -1.07 4.73 12.44
CA VAL A 117 -1.02 3.29 12.80
C VAL A 117 -2.11 2.44 12.12
N GLY A 118 -2.72 2.94 11.08
CA GLY A 118 -3.73 2.26 10.28
C GLY A 118 -5.14 2.79 10.48
N VAL A 119 -6.09 2.13 9.81
CA VAL A 119 -7.50 2.52 9.79
C VAL A 119 -8.38 1.36 10.25
N LYS A 120 -9.51 1.68 10.87
CA LYS A 120 -10.57 0.75 11.20
C LYS A 120 -11.90 1.21 10.61
N PRO A 121 -12.81 0.29 10.28
CA PRO A 121 -14.16 0.66 9.85
C PRO A 121 -14.90 1.47 10.93
N SER A 122 -15.54 2.57 10.54
CA SER A 122 -16.40 3.37 11.44
C SER A 122 -17.83 2.80 11.42
N THR A 123 -18.03 1.69 12.10
CA THR A 123 -19.29 0.90 12.06
C THR A 123 -19.95 0.75 13.43
N GLU A 124 -19.48 1.50 14.44
CA GLU A 124 -20.02 1.45 15.80
C GLU A 124 -21.51 1.83 15.86
N PHE A 125 -21.99 2.66 14.92
CA PHE A 125 -23.41 3.03 14.82
C PHE A 125 -24.32 1.85 14.45
N LEU A 126 -23.77 0.72 13.98
CA LEU A 126 -24.49 -0.50 13.67
C LEU A 126 -24.64 -1.42 14.88
N ASN A 127 -24.06 -1.08 16.03
CA ASN A 127 -24.20 -1.86 17.25
C ASN A 127 -25.68 -1.99 17.64
N GLY A 128 -26.09 -3.24 17.93
CA GLY A 128 -27.51 -3.55 18.24
C GLY A 128 -28.37 -3.81 17.00
N THR A 129 -27.85 -3.68 15.79
CA THR A 129 -28.53 -4.12 14.56
C THR A 129 -28.22 -5.61 14.28
N ASN A 130 -28.94 -6.21 13.32
CA ASN A 130 -28.71 -7.58 12.85
C ASN A 130 -27.73 -7.63 11.65
N ILE A 131 -27.04 -6.53 11.33
CA ILE A 131 -26.02 -6.51 10.28
C ILE A 131 -24.80 -7.28 10.76
N LYS A 132 -24.35 -8.24 9.95
CA LYS A 132 -23.17 -9.05 10.26
C LYS A 132 -21.89 -8.24 10.06
N LEU A 133 -21.07 -8.20 11.10
CA LEU A 133 -19.76 -7.57 11.08
C LEU A 133 -18.66 -8.63 11.21
N ALA A 134 -17.52 -8.39 10.58
CA ALA A 134 -16.30 -9.17 10.77
C ALA A 134 -15.60 -8.80 12.09
N LYS A 135 -14.57 -9.56 12.49
CA LYS A 135 -13.82 -9.33 13.74
C LYS A 135 -13.20 -7.93 13.86
N ASN A 136 -12.82 -7.33 12.73
CA ASN A 136 -12.26 -5.97 12.67
C ASN A 136 -13.34 -4.88 12.58
N GLY A 137 -14.62 -5.23 12.68
CA GLY A 137 -15.76 -4.31 12.57
C GLY A 137 -16.23 -4.05 11.14
N ALA A 138 -15.57 -4.59 10.09
CA ALA A 138 -16.02 -4.38 8.72
C ALA A 138 -17.36 -5.07 8.44
N ILE A 139 -18.23 -4.41 7.67
CA ILE A 139 -19.51 -4.96 7.26
C ILE A 139 -19.29 -6.12 6.30
N MET A 140 -19.91 -7.27 6.56
CA MET A 140 -19.89 -8.41 5.66
C MET A 140 -20.92 -8.20 4.56
N VAL A 141 -20.48 -8.27 3.31
CA VAL A 141 -21.33 -8.16 2.12
C VAL A 141 -21.10 -9.34 1.18
N ASN A 142 -22.09 -9.65 0.37
CA ASN A 142 -21.92 -10.59 -0.75
C ASN A 142 -21.28 -9.89 -1.98
N ARG A 143 -21.12 -10.61 -3.08
CA ARG A 143 -20.54 -10.06 -4.32
C ARG A 143 -21.39 -8.99 -5.00
N ARG A 144 -22.67 -8.85 -4.62
CA ARG A 144 -23.56 -7.77 -5.07
C ARG A 144 -23.53 -6.55 -4.14
N LEU A 145 -22.69 -6.62 -3.08
CA LEU A 145 -22.54 -5.61 -2.03
C LEU A 145 -23.79 -5.49 -1.12
N GLU A 146 -24.61 -6.52 -1.08
CA GLU A 146 -25.75 -6.64 -0.16
C GLU A 146 -25.24 -7.11 1.21
N THR A 147 -25.73 -6.52 2.26
CA THR A 147 -25.45 -6.93 3.65
C THR A 147 -26.29 -8.17 4.04
N SER A 148 -26.22 -8.58 5.31
CA SER A 148 -27.08 -9.65 5.85
C SER A 148 -28.56 -9.25 6.00
N ILE A 149 -28.91 -7.99 5.80
CA ILE A 149 -30.28 -7.45 5.85
C ILE A 149 -30.72 -7.15 4.42
N PRO A 150 -31.92 -7.64 4.01
CA PRO A 150 -32.46 -7.33 2.68
C PRO A 150 -32.52 -5.83 2.42
N ASP A 151 -32.25 -5.43 1.18
CA ASP A 151 -32.29 -4.05 0.68
C ASP A 151 -31.30 -3.08 1.36
N VAL A 152 -30.35 -3.61 2.14
CA VAL A 152 -29.27 -2.84 2.77
C VAL A 152 -27.94 -3.19 2.13
N TYR A 153 -27.26 -2.18 1.60
CA TYR A 153 -25.99 -2.29 0.90
C TYR A 153 -24.86 -1.62 1.68
N ALA A 154 -23.63 -2.09 1.49
CA ALA A 154 -22.44 -1.42 2.02
C ALA A 154 -21.31 -1.45 1.00
N ALA A 155 -20.58 -0.34 0.89
CA ALA A 155 -19.45 -0.19 -0.02
C ALA A 155 -18.40 0.77 0.56
N GLY A 156 -17.16 0.65 0.10
CA GLY A 156 -16.02 1.47 0.55
C GLY A 156 -15.26 0.83 1.70
N ASP A 157 -14.53 1.68 2.44
CA ASP A 157 -13.59 1.24 3.49
C ASP A 157 -14.28 0.71 4.76
N CYS A 158 -15.60 0.66 4.77
CA CYS A 158 -16.39 0.13 5.89
C CYS A 158 -16.73 -1.36 5.74
N CYS A 159 -16.51 -2.00 4.59
CA CYS A 159 -16.92 -3.38 4.33
C CYS A 159 -15.76 -4.27 3.87
N LEU A 160 -15.96 -5.59 3.99
CA LEU A 160 -15.13 -6.59 3.34
C LEU A 160 -15.50 -6.66 1.86
N VAL A 161 -14.51 -7.01 1.03
CA VAL A 161 -14.71 -7.25 -0.40
C VAL A 161 -14.04 -8.55 -0.84
N TYR A 162 -14.59 -9.19 -1.86
CA TYR A 162 -14.02 -10.41 -2.42
C TYR A 162 -12.62 -10.16 -2.98
N HIS A 163 -11.62 -10.89 -2.48
CA HIS A 163 -10.26 -10.90 -3.00
C HIS A 163 -10.12 -12.03 -4.02
N ARG A 164 -9.83 -11.68 -5.26
CA ARG A 164 -9.87 -12.59 -6.40
C ARG A 164 -8.92 -13.79 -6.26
N GLU A 165 -7.67 -13.53 -5.90
CA GLU A 165 -6.66 -14.60 -5.82
C GLU A 165 -6.83 -15.52 -4.60
N THR A 166 -7.31 -15.00 -3.49
CA THR A 166 -7.52 -15.83 -2.29
C THR A 166 -8.87 -16.55 -2.28
N GLY A 167 -9.82 -16.11 -3.12
CA GLY A 167 -11.18 -16.62 -3.12
C GLY A 167 -11.97 -16.32 -1.84
N LYS A 168 -11.48 -15.40 -1.00
CA LYS A 168 -12.07 -15.04 0.29
C LYS A 168 -12.30 -13.53 0.39
N ASP A 169 -13.17 -13.16 1.32
CA ASP A 169 -13.38 -11.75 1.63
C ASP A 169 -12.17 -11.17 2.40
N ALA A 170 -11.79 -9.96 2.05
CA ALA A 170 -10.68 -9.24 2.64
C ALA A 170 -11.05 -7.79 2.95
N PHE A 171 -10.40 -7.21 3.95
CA PHE A 171 -10.47 -5.78 4.23
C PHE A 171 -9.44 -5.06 3.38
N LEU A 172 -9.90 -4.31 2.39
CA LEU A 172 -9.07 -3.57 1.44
C LEU A 172 -9.52 -2.11 1.40
N ALA A 173 -9.06 -1.33 2.37
CA ALA A 173 -9.33 0.12 2.45
C ALA A 173 -8.50 0.86 1.37
N LEU A 174 -8.95 0.77 0.12
CA LEU A 174 -8.30 1.32 -1.08
C LEU A 174 -9.32 2.11 -1.92
N GLY A 175 -8.99 3.34 -2.26
CA GLY A 175 -9.88 4.24 -2.98
C GLY A 175 -10.39 3.69 -4.32
N THR A 176 -9.57 2.91 -5.04
CA THR A 176 -9.97 2.24 -6.29
C THR A 176 -11.05 1.17 -6.07
N VAL A 177 -10.94 0.43 -4.97
CA VAL A 177 -11.92 -0.59 -4.56
C VAL A 177 -13.20 0.09 -4.08
N ALA A 178 -13.08 1.09 -3.20
CA ALA A 178 -14.20 1.86 -2.66
C ALA A 178 -15.05 2.48 -3.78
N ASN A 179 -14.41 3.10 -4.79
CA ASN A 179 -15.11 3.72 -5.91
C ASN A 179 -15.86 2.69 -6.78
N LYS A 180 -15.21 1.58 -7.14
CA LYS A 180 -15.83 0.52 -7.95
C LYS A 180 -17.01 -0.12 -7.22
N CYS A 181 -16.83 -0.44 -5.92
CA CYS A 181 -17.89 -1.01 -5.09
C CYS A 181 -19.05 -0.02 -4.90
N GLY A 182 -18.77 1.28 -4.69
CA GLY A 182 -19.81 2.30 -4.59
C GLY A 182 -20.67 2.40 -5.84
N ARG A 183 -20.04 2.41 -7.04
CA ARG A 183 -20.78 2.40 -8.31
C ARG A 183 -21.64 1.14 -8.48
N LEU A 184 -21.07 -0.01 -8.12
CA LEU A 184 -21.77 -1.30 -8.24
C LEU A 184 -22.96 -1.38 -7.28
N ALA A 185 -22.79 -0.94 -6.02
CA ALA A 185 -23.87 -0.87 -5.04
C ALA A 185 -25.01 0.03 -5.53
N GLY A 186 -24.68 1.23 -6.03
CA GLY A 186 -25.67 2.13 -6.61
C GLY A 186 -26.43 1.52 -7.79
N ALA A 187 -25.74 0.84 -8.73
CA ALA A 187 -26.37 0.14 -9.82
C ALA A 187 -27.29 -1.01 -9.34
N ASN A 188 -26.86 -1.75 -8.33
CA ASN A 188 -27.64 -2.87 -7.79
C ASN A 188 -28.88 -2.43 -7.01
N ILE A 189 -28.81 -1.30 -6.31
CA ILE A 189 -29.99 -0.66 -5.68
C ILE A 189 -31.04 -0.33 -6.76
N CYS A 190 -30.60 -0.01 -7.98
CA CYS A 190 -31.49 0.24 -9.12
C CYS A 190 -31.85 -1.04 -9.92
N GLY A 191 -31.52 -2.23 -9.39
CA GLY A 191 -31.93 -3.51 -10.00
C GLY A 191 -30.97 -4.09 -11.02
N ALA A 192 -29.72 -3.61 -11.16
CA ALA A 192 -28.78 -4.10 -12.18
C ALA A 192 -28.32 -5.55 -11.95
N GLY A 193 -28.34 -6.05 -10.72
CA GLY A 193 -28.00 -7.43 -10.37
C GLY A 193 -26.56 -7.87 -10.69
N GLN A 194 -25.62 -6.90 -10.76
CA GLN A 194 -24.23 -7.16 -11.12
C GLN A 194 -23.40 -7.66 -9.93
N GLU A 195 -22.36 -8.43 -10.21
CA GLU A 195 -21.44 -8.94 -9.21
C GLU A 195 -20.05 -8.28 -9.30
N PHE A 196 -19.47 -7.98 -8.14
CA PHE A 196 -18.08 -7.56 -8.06
C PHE A 196 -17.14 -8.70 -8.46
N THR A 197 -16.31 -8.47 -9.45
CA THR A 197 -15.38 -9.48 -9.99
C THR A 197 -14.20 -9.79 -9.05
N GLY A 198 -14.05 -9.02 -8.00
CA GLY A 198 -12.99 -9.13 -7.00
C GLY A 198 -11.87 -8.11 -7.17
N ALA A 199 -11.18 -7.84 -6.08
CA ALA A 199 -9.99 -7.00 -6.02
C ALA A 199 -8.72 -7.86 -5.95
N LEU A 200 -7.60 -7.29 -6.40
CA LEU A 200 -6.25 -7.88 -6.28
C LEU A 200 -5.43 -7.24 -5.16
N GLY A 201 -5.96 -6.23 -4.50
CA GLY A 201 -5.21 -5.44 -3.52
C GLY A 201 -4.08 -4.63 -4.16
N SER A 202 -4.27 -4.17 -5.40
CA SER A 202 -3.31 -3.32 -6.10
C SER A 202 -3.16 -1.99 -5.38
N ALA A 203 -1.92 -1.60 -5.10
CA ALA A 203 -1.60 -0.37 -4.40
C ALA A 203 -0.27 0.20 -4.89
N ALA A 204 -0.12 1.51 -4.79
CA ALA A 204 1.09 2.22 -5.12
C ALA A 204 1.41 3.27 -4.07
N ILE A 205 2.68 3.61 -3.95
CA ILE A 205 3.18 4.69 -3.09
C ILE A 205 4.41 5.33 -3.71
N LYS A 206 4.56 6.61 -3.50
CA LYS A 206 5.81 7.34 -3.74
C LYS A 206 6.59 7.41 -2.43
N VAL A 207 7.85 7.04 -2.46
CA VAL A 207 8.78 7.14 -1.33
C VAL A 207 9.93 8.02 -1.79
N LEU A 208 9.80 9.32 -1.59
CA LEU A 208 10.76 10.34 -2.06
C LEU A 208 11.03 10.23 -3.56
N ASN A 209 12.18 9.68 -3.98
CA ASN A 209 12.51 9.51 -5.39
C ASN A 209 12.06 8.18 -5.98
N LEU A 210 11.51 7.28 -5.16
CA LEU A 210 11.08 5.96 -5.60
C LEU A 210 9.57 5.89 -5.84
N GLU A 211 9.19 5.23 -6.92
CA GLU A 211 7.85 4.71 -7.16
C GLU A 211 7.80 3.25 -6.72
N MET A 212 6.82 2.89 -5.91
CA MET A 212 6.59 1.51 -5.51
C MET A 212 5.16 1.09 -5.80
N GLY A 213 4.99 -0.09 -6.36
CA GLY A 213 3.68 -0.65 -6.66
C GLY A 213 3.63 -2.14 -6.35
N ARG A 214 2.41 -2.63 -6.06
CA ARG A 214 2.14 -4.06 -5.88
C ARG A 214 0.76 -4.44 -6.39
N THR A 215 0.59 -5.71 -6.76
CA THR A 215 -0.70 -6.31 -7.11
C THR A 215 -0.68 -7.81 -6.83
N GLY A 216 -1.85 -8.39 -6.56
CA GLY A 216 -1.95 -9.80 -6.20
C GLY A 216 -1.32 -10.12 -4.85
N LEU A 217 -0.79 -11.32 -4.71
CA LEU A 217 -0.25 -11.87 -3.46
C LEU A 217 1.22 -11.49 -3.25
N GLY A 218 1.60 -11.19 -2.02
CA GLY A 218 2.99 -11.26 -1.56
C GLY A 218 3.33 -12.70 -1.11
N GLU A 219 4.62 -12.98 -0.83
CA GLU A 219 5.06 -14.33 -0.41
C GLU A 219 4.32 -14.84 0.81
N LYS A 220 4.23 -14.03 1.87
CA LYS A 220 3.51 -14.41 3.11
C LYS A 220 2.05 -14.75 2.84
N GLN A 221 1.40 -14.05 1.92
CA GLN A 221 0.01 -14.33 1.55
C GLN A 221 -0.07 -15.62 0.73
N ALA A 222 0.82 -15.82 -0.25
CA ALA A 222 0.86 -17.06 -1.04
C ALA A 222 1.05 -18.29 -0.14
N GLU A 223 1.94 -18.20 0.84
CA GLU A 223 2.16 -19.25 1.84
C GLU A 223 0.91 -19.47 2.72
N GLN A 224 0.34 -18.41 3.30
CA GLN A 224 -0.84 -18.46 4.17
C GLN A 224 -2.05 -19.10 3.48
N PHE A 225 -2.20 -18.88 2.17
CA PHE A 225 -3.30 -19.45 1.39
C PHE A 225 -2.95 -20.79 0.74
N GLY A 226 -1.78 -21.36 1.06
CA GLY A 226 -1.40 -22.72 0.67
C GLY A 226 -1.00 -22.88 -0.79
N TYR A 227 -0.60 -21.80 -1.45
CA TYR A 227 -0.06 -21.88 -2.80
C TYR A 227 1.31 -22.55 -2.83
N SER A 228 1.51 -23.48 -3.78
CA SER A 228 2.84 -23.94 -4.14
C SER A 228 3.45 -22.94 -5.10
N TYR A 229 4.28 -22.03 -4.61
CA TYR A 229 4.79 -20.90 -5.39
C TYR A 229 6.31 -20.90 -5.54
N ARG A 230 6.79 -20.07 -6.44
CA ARG A 230 8.17 -19.63 -6.58
C ARG A 230 8.20 -18.12 -6.70
N THR A 231 9.36 -17.55 -6.45
CA THR A 231 9.63 -16.13 -6.64
C THR A 231 10.84 -15.92 -7.52
N ILE A 232 10.87 -14.78 -8.17
CA ILE A 232 12.05 -14.26 -8.86
C ILE A 232 12.14 -12.76 -8.60
N ILE A 233 13.34 -12.27 -8.39
CA ILE A 233 13.65 -10.85 -8.32
C ILE A 233 14.60 -10.55 -9.46
N ILE A 234 14.26 -9.51 -10.23
CA ILE A 234 15.14 -8.98 -11.28
C ILE A 234 15.45 -7.52 -11.02
N ARG A 235 16.59 -7.06 -11.53
CA ARG A 235 16.91 -5.67 -11.71
C ARG A 235 17.06 -5.39 -13.21
N ALA A 236 16.33 -4.42 -13.70
CA ALA A 236 16.38 -3.97 -15.08
C ALA A 236 16.44 -2.43 -15.12
N TYR A 237 16.46 -1.85 -16.29
CA TYR A 237 16.30 -0.41 -16.46
C TYR A 237 14.89 -0.10 -16.97
N ASP A 238 14.41 1.10 -16.68
CA ASP A 238 13.15 1.64 -17.19
C ASP A 238 13.15 1.76 -18.72
N HIS A 239 14.33 2.02 -19.31
CA HIS A 239 14.58 2.06 -20.75
C HIS A 239 16.04 1.67 -21.07
N PRO A 240 16.43 1.50 -22.36
CA PRO A 240 17.77 1.03 -22.72
C PRO A 240 18.90 1.95 -22.24
N ALA A 241 20.01 1.36 -21.82
CA ALA A 241 21.17 2.08 -21.27
C ALA A 241 21.87 3.02 -22.29
N TYR A 242 21.63 2.85 -23.59
CA TYR A 242 22.14 3.75 -24.62
C TYR A 242 21.31 5.03 -24.78
N TYR A 243 20.10 5.07 -24.21
CA TYR A 243 19.27 6.27 -24.14
C TYR A 243 19.56 7.04 -22.84
N PRO A 244 19.53 8.40 -22.85
CA PRO A 244 19.98 9.19 -21.70
C PRO A 244 19.19 8.94 -20.41
N ASN A 245 19.92 8.88 -19.27
CA ASN A 245 19.38 8.81 -17.91
C ASN A 245 18.51 7.57 -17.62
N PRO A 246 18.96 6.34 -17.92
CA PRO A 246 18.25 5.15 -17.53
C PRO A 246 18.23 5.02 -16.01
N THR A 247 17.08 4.63 -15.46
CA THR A 247 16.92 4.41 -14.02
C THR A 247 16.60 2.94 -13.71
N PRO A 248 17.11 2.40 -12.59
CA PRO A 248 16.88 1.02 -12.25
C PRO A 248 15.42 0.78 -11.82
N ILE A 249 14.91 -0.39 -12.21
CA ILE A 249 13.65 -0.95 -11.71
C ILE A 249 13.94 -2.33 -11.15
N THR A 250 13.51 -2.56 -9.92
CA THR A 250 13.48 -3.88 -9.30
C THR A 250 12.07 -4.43 -9.38
N ILE A 251 11.90 -5.65 -9.89
CA ILE A 251 10.61 -6.35 -9.92
C ILE A 251 10.76 -7.67 -9.18
N LYS A 252 9.86 -7.93 -8.24
CA LYS A 252 9.63 -9.22 -7.61
C LYS A 252 8.35 -9.82 -8.16
N LEU A 253 8.45 -11.04 -8.69
CA LEU A 253 7.33 -11.79 -9.24
C LEU A 253 7.08 -13.03 -8.39
N ILE A 254 5.83 -13.28 -8.03
CA ILE A 254 5.35 -14.47 -7.34
C ILE A 254 4.49 -15.25 -8.31
N TYR A 255 4.78 -16.52 -8.53
CA TYR A 255 4.08 -17.37 -9.49
C TYR A 255 3.93 -18.80 -8.98
N GLU A 256 2.90 -19.49 -9.43
CA GLU A 256 2.58 -20.85 -9.04
C GLU A 256 3.57 -21.84 -9.62
N ARG A 257 4.07 -22.75 -8.80
CA ARG A 257 4.95 -23.83 -9.24
C ARG A 257 4.18 -24.79 -10.15
N GLY A 258 4.72 -25.13 -11.28
CA GLY A 258 4.10 -26.03 -12.25
C GLY A 258 3.32 -25.31 -13.34
N SER A 259 2.23 -24.66 -13.02
CA SER A 259 1.42 -23.91 -14.00
C SER A 259 2.10 -22.64 -14.49
N ARG A 260 2.97 -22.03 -13.67
CA ARG A 260 3.57 -20.71 -13.86
C ARG A 260 2.55 -19.57 -13.90
N ARG A 261 1.33 -19.78 -13.41
CA ARG A 261 0.33 -18.72 -13.28
C ARG A 261 0.86 -17.63 -12.36
N ILE A 262 0.73 -16.39 -12.78
CA ILE A 262 1.17 -15.23 -11.99
C ILE A 262 0.21 -15.04 -10.82
N LEU A 263 0.74 -14.99 -9.60
CA LEU A 263 -0.01 -14.83 -8.36
C LEU A 263 0.11 -13.40 -7.80
N GLY A 264 1.26 -12.77 -8.01
CA GLY A 264 1.52 -11.43 -7.51
C GLY A 264 2.77 -10.82 -8.11
N ALA A 265 2.86 -9.50 -8.05
CA ALA A 265 4.01 -8.75 -8.48
C ALA A 265 4.19 -7.50 -7.62
N GLN A 266 5.45 -7.13 -7.41
CA GLN A 266 5.86 -5.91 -6.72
C GLN A 266 6.99 -5.26 -7.53
N ALA A 267 6.97 -3.93 -7.62
CA ALA A 267 8.01 -3.18 -8.31
C ALA A 267 8.44 -1.96 -7.50
N CYS A 268 9.72 -1.62 -7.62
CA CYS A 268 10.32 -0.42 -7.05
C CYS A 268 11.32 0.17 -8.05
N GLY A 269 11.29 1.47 -8.26
CA GLY A 269 12.21 2.19 -9.13
C GLY A 269 11.97 3.68 -9.12
N ASN A 270 12.78 4.44 -9.84
CA ASN A 270 12.64 5.90 -9.88
C ASN A 270 11.56 6.38 -10.86
N LYS A 271 11.31 5.61 -11.93
CA LYS A 271 10.37 6.00 -12.97
C LYS A 271 9.73 4.79 -13.64
N GLY A 272 8.40 4.83 -13.76
CA GLY A 272 7.64 3.83 -14.51
C GLY A 272 7.50 2.46 -13.82
N ALA A 273 7.94 2.32 -12.57
CA ALA A 273 7.80 1.08 -11.81
C ALA A 273 6.32 0.79 -11.51
N VAL A 274 5.57 1.81 -11.08
CA VAL A 274 4.15 1.68 -10.73
C VAL A 274 3.30 1.30 -11.94
N MET A 275 3.51 1.94 -13.09
CA MET A 275 2.71 1.66 -14.30
C MET A 275 2.94 0.25 -14.84
N ARG A 276 4.10 -0.37 -14.56
CA ARG A 276 4.35 -1.78 -14.90
C ARG A 276 3.55 -2.75 -14.02
N ILE A 277 3.19 -2.35 -12.82
CA ILE A 277 2.31 -3.14 -11.96
C ILE A 277 0.91 -3.29 -12.54
N ASP A 278 0.39 -2.31 -13.28
CA ASP A 278 -0.90 -2.42 -13.95
C ASP A 278 -0.90 -3.53 -15.03
N ILE A 279 0.24 -3.75 -15.70
CA ILE A 279 0.39 -4.87 -16.65
C ILE A 279 0.22 -6.21 -15.91
N PHE A 280 0.90 -6.37 -14.76
CA PHE A 280 0.74 -7.56 -13.93
C PHE A 280 -0.68 -7.69 -13.36
N ALA A 281 -1.32 -6.57 -12.99
CA ALA A 281 -2.70 -6.61 -12.50
C ALA A 281 -3.66 -7.16 -13.56
N VAL A 282 -3.52 -6.74 -14.82
CA VAL A 282 -4.29 -7.28 -15.95
C VAL A 282 -3.95 -8.75 -16.19
N ALA A 283 -2.68 -9.13 -16.13
CA ALA A 283 -2.25 -10.51 -16.30
C ALA A 283 -2.82 -11.43 -15.22
N ILE A 284 -2.71 -11.05 -13.94
CA ILE A 284 -3.27 -11.82 -12.81
C ILE A 284 -4.80 -11.91 -12.95
N HIS A 285 -5.47 -10.80 -13.27
CA HIS A 285 -6.92 -10.78 -13.47
C HIS A 285 -7.39 -11.79 -14.52
N ASN A 286 -6.60 -12.01 -15.56
CA ASN A 286 -6.90 -12.97 -16.62
C ASN A 286 -6.28 -14.36 -16.40
N GLY A 287 -5.61 -14.60 -15.25
CA GLY A 287 -5.00 -15.89 -14.95
C GLY A 287 -3.80 -16.25 -15.83
N MET A 288 -3.12 -15.24 -16.41
CA MET A 288 -1.98 -15.46 -17.32
C MET A 288 -0.80 -16.11 -16.61
N THR A 289 -0.06 -16.89 -17.37
CA THR A 289 1.21 -17.47 -16.98
C THR A 289 2.38 -16.50 -17.27
N THR A 290 3.53 -16.76 -16.66
CA THR A 290 4.76 -16.02 -16.95
C THR A 290 5.20 -16.19 -18.42
N GLN A 291 4.91 -17.35 -19.04
CA GLN A 291 5.22 -17.58 -20.45
C GLN A 291 4.36 -16.72 -21.39
N GLU A 292 3.06 -16.65 -21.13
CA GLU A 292 2.14 -15.84 -21.95
C GLU A 292 2.48 -14.34 -21.83
N LEU A 293 2.65 -13.83 -20.60
CA LEU A 293 3.00 -12.43 -20.41
C LEU A 293 4.40 -12.10 -20.93
N GLY A 294 5.37 -13.02 -20.78
CA GLY A 294 6.73 -12.85 -21.28
C GLY A 294 6.83 -12.72 -22.80
N MET A 295 5.82 -13.22 -23.54
CA MET A 295 5.74 -13.16 -25.01
C MET A 295 4.68 -12.19 -25.52
N THR A 296 4.01 -11.46 -24.63
CA THR A 296 3.04 -10.44 -25.02
C THR A 296 3.73 -9.31 -25.78
N ASP A 297 3.11 -8.84 -26.88
CA ASP A 297 3.61 -7.70 -27.66
C ASP A 297 3.38 -6.39 -26.91
N LEU A 298 4.36 -6.01 -26.07
CA LEU A 298 4.38 -4.74 -25.34
C LEU A 298 5.02 -3.65 -26.19
N VAL A 299 4.56 -2.41 -26.03
CA VAL A 299 5.09 -1.28 -26.79
C VAL A 299 6.56 -1.02 -26.47
N TYR A 300 7.33 -0.67 -27.50
CA TYR A 300 8.73 -0.32 -27.41
C TYR A 300 9.06 0.96 -28.17
N ALA A 301 9.80 1.83 -27.49
CA ALA A 301 10.67 2.81 -28.11
C ALA A 301 11.74 3.21 -27.08
N PRO A 302 12.97 3.61 -27.51
CA PRO A 302 14.07 3.88 -26.59
C PRO A 302 13.77 4.80 -25.41
N PRO A 303 12.93 5.85 -25.53
CA PRO A 303 12.60 6.73 -24.40
C PRO A 303 11.67 6.09 -23.32
N PHE A 304 11.05 4.94 -23.61
CA PHE A 304 9.97 4.41 -22.76
C PHE A 304 10.25 3.02 -22.20
N ALA A 305 10.84 2.13 -23.01
CA ALA A 305 11.11 0.75 -22.61
C ALA A 305 12.27 0.16 -23.42
N GLY A 306 12.84 -0.94 -22.96
CA GLY A 306 13.70 -1.82 -23.76
C GLY A 306 12.88 -2.66 -24.73
N VAL A 307 13.55 -3.28 -25.72
CA VAL A 307 12.94 -4.29 -26.62
C VAL A 307 12.29 -5.42 -25.79
N TRP A 308 12.93 -5.80 -24.72
CA TRP A 308 12.34 -6.59 -23.64
C TRP A 308 12.10 -5.66 -22.47
N ASP A 309 10.82 -5.36 -22.18
CA ASP A 309 10.45 -4.57 -21.02
C ASP A 309 10.80 -5.30 -19.71
N ALA A 310 11.00 -4.57 -18.63
CA ALA A 310 11.29 -5.15 -17.32
C ALA A 310 10.25 -6.20 -16.88
N VAL A 311 8.98 -6.04 -17.28
CA VAL A 311 7.91 -7.04 -17.09
C VAL A 311 8.24 -8.35 -17.79
N GLN A 312 8.63 -8.28 -19.04
CA GLN A 312 8.99 -9.46 -19.84
C GLN A 312 10.28 -10.12 -19.33
N ILE A 313 11.26 -9.30 -18.92
CA ILE A 313 12.50 -9.81 -18.29
C ILE A 313 12.17 -10.61 -17.04
N ALA A 314 11.29 -10.11 -16.16
CA ALA A 314 10.86 -10.82 -14.95
C ALA A 314 10.15 -12.14 -15.30
N CYS A 315 9.23 -12.11 -16.26
CA CYS A 315 8.49 -13.29 -16.70
C CYS A 315 9.40 -14.35 -17.34
N ASN A 316 10.35 -13.95 -18.19
CA ASN A 316 11.27 -14.85 -18.87
C ASN A 316 12.35 -15.44 -17.93
N ALA A 317 12.65 -14.75 -16.83
CA ALA A 317 13.54 -15.28 -15.78
C ALA A 317 12.85 -16.31 -14.87
N ALA A 318 11.51 -16.35 -14.83
CA ALA A 318 10.73 -17.32 -14.07
C ALA A 318 10.84 -18.73 -14.71
N LYS A 319 11.30 -19.72 -13.92
CA LYS A 319 11.54 -21.10 -14.38
C LYS A 319 10.73 -22.12 -13.58
#